data_0bc250c82170436a3271b1a4cf6f486b
#
_entry.id   0bc250c82170436a3271b1a4cf6f486b
#
_cell.length_a   1.000
_cell.length_b   1.000
_cell.length_c   1.000
_cell.angle_alpha   90.00
_cell.angle_beta   90.00
_cell.angle_gamma   90.00
#
_symmetry.space_group_name_H-M   'P 1'
#
loop_
_entity.id
_entity.type
_entity.pdbx_description
1 polymer ?
#
loop_
_entity_poly.entity_id
_entity_poly.type
_entity_poly.pdbx_seq_one_letter_code
_entity_poly.pdbx_strand_id
1 'polypeptide(L)'
;RNYELLAQAENKLADLKYNRSQAESAVEKINAIGEVTLNSREAIAKARAAYDALLEDQKQYVSEEILKILTDAEAEYARLESLVLKNITLDKTEVNMKKGERVTLHVTYDPEDTISDKTIIWNVADPSVATVENGTVTAIGGGETAVSAHVGMLTATCTLKVEVPLEKLTFTENS
;
A
#
# COMPACT_ATOMS: atom_id res chain seq x y z
N ARG A 1 27.21 -40.68 -46.59
CA ARG A 1 25.91 -41.01 -45.93
C ARG A 1 26.02 -41.08 -44.43
N ASN A 2 26.96 -41.84 -43.84
CA ASN A 2 27.12 -41.92 -42.37
C ASN A 2 27.62 -40.64 -41.76
N TYR A 3 28.52 -39.90 -42.43
CA TYR A 3 29.02 -38.60 -41.92
C TYR A 3 27.95 -37.52 -41.91
N GLU A 4 27.02 -37.51 -42.87
CA GLU A 4 25.90 -36.57 -42.92
C GLU A 4 24.91 -36.82 -41.77
N LEU A 5 24.60 -38.10 -41.49
CA LEU A 5 23.75 -38.48 -40.39
C LEU A 5 24.38 -38.10 -39.03
N LEU A 6 25.70 -38.27 -38.90
CA LEU A 6 26.41 -37.87 -37.68
C LEU A 6 26.35 -36.35 -37.49
N ALA A 7 26.65 -35.58 -38.54
CA ALA A 7 26.59 -34.10 -38.47
C ALA A 7 25.18 -33.61 -38.14
N GLN A 8 24.12 -34.22 -38.71
CA GLN A 8 22.73 -33.90 -38.38
C GLN A 8 22.41 -34.22 -36.92
N ALA A 9 22.89 -35.35 -36.38
CA ALA A 9 22.69 -35.70 -34.97
C ALA A 9 23.43 -34.76 -34.02
N GLU A 10 24.67 -34.36 -34.36
CA GLU A 10 25.46 -33.40 -33.59
C GLU A 10 24.79 -32.01 -33.57
N ASN A 11 24.31 -31.53 -34.72
CA ASN A 11 23.56 -30.25 -34.78
C ASN A 11 22.29 -30.31 -33.94
N LYS A 12 21.50 -31.38 -34.06
CA LYS A 12 20.29 -31.54 -33.25
C LYS A 12 20.60 -31.61 -31.77
N LEU A 13 21.68 -32.24 -31.35
CA LEU A 13 22.12 -32.31 -29.97
C LEU A 13 22.53 -30.89 -29.46
N ALA A 14 23.20 -30.11 -30.32
CA ALA A 14 23.58 -28.72 -29.98
C ALA A 14 22.32 -27.85 -29.78
N ASP A 15 21.32 -27.96 -30.66
CA ASP A 15 20.05 -27.24 -30.54
C ASP A 15 19.29 -27.61 -29.27
N LEU A 16 19.23 -28.92 -28.95
CA LEU A 16 18.57 -29.39 -27.70
C LEU A 16 19.26 -28.86 -26.44
N LYS A 17 20.60 -28.87 -26.44
CA LYS A 17 21.39 -28.32 -25.32
C LYS A 17 21.17 -26.80 -25.17
N TYR A 18 21.17 -26.09 -26.30
CA TYR A 18 20.90 -24.66 -26.31
C TYR A 18 19.51 -24.36 -25.78
N ASN A 19 18.46 -25.01 -26.29
CA ASN A 19 17.09 -24.80 -25.86
C ASN A 19 16.91 -25.09 -24.36
N ARG A 20 17.55 -26.16 -23.88
CA ARG A 20 17.53 -26.49 -22.46
C ARG A 20 18.22 -25.44 -21.62
N SER A 21 19.38 -24.93 -22.05
CA SER A 21 20.12 -23.90 -21.29
C SER A 21 19.35 -22.58 -21.18
N GLN A 22 18.59 -22.20 -22.24
CA GLN A 22 17.72 -21.02 -22.20
C GLN A 22 16.60 -21.19 -21.16
N ALA A 23 15.95 -22.36 -21.14
CA ALA A 23 14.94 -22.67 -20.15
C ALA A 23 15.50 -22.71 -18.73
N GLU A 24 16.68 -23.31 -18.52
CA GLU A 24 17.38 -23.36 -17.24
C GLU A 24 17.64 -21.94 -16.70
N SER A 25 18.06 -21.00 -17.56
CA SER A 25 18.25 -19.59 -17.17
C SER A 25 16.94 -18.91 -16.73
N ALA A 26 15.80 -19.25 -17.33
CA ALA A 26 14.50 -18.74 -16.87
C ALA A 26 14.09 -19.39 -15.53
N VAL A 27 14.29 -20.70 -15.38
CA VAL A 27 14.03 -21.46 -14.14
C VAL A 27 14.84 -20.90 -12.97
N GLU A 28 16.12 -20.57 -13.18
CA GLU A 28 16.95 -19.95 -12.15
C GLU A 28 16.38 -18.62 -11.68
N LYS A 29 15.91 -17.76 -12.58
CA LYS A 29 15.28 -16.48 -12.21
C LYS A 29 13.97 -16.68 -11.47
N ILE A 30 13.17 -17.67 -11.83
CA ILE A 30 11.92 -18.01 -11.14
C ILE A 30 12.24 -18.47 -9.71
N ASN A 31 13.18 -19.40 -9.56
CA ASN A 31 13.56 -19.90 -8.23
C ASN A 31 14.23 -18.83 -7.34
N ALA A 32 14.86 -17.82 -7.97
CA ALA A 32 15.48 -16.71 -7.26
C ALA A 32 14.47 -15.69 -6.69
N ILE A 33 13.18 -15.78 -7.01
CA ILE A 33 12.14 -14.89 -6.43
C ILE A 33 12.10 -15.04 -4.91
N GLY A 34 12.16 -16.28 -4.40
CA GLY A 34 12.12 -16.57 -2.97
C GLY A 34 10.79 -16.17 -2.32
N GLU A 35 10.87 -15.69 -1.07
CA GLU A 35 9.72 -15.17 -0.36
C GLU A 35 9.22 -13.85 -0.97
N VAL A 36 7.91 -13.78 -1.24
CA VAL A 36 7.30 -12.62 -1.90
C VAL A 36 7.00 -11.52 -0.89
N THR A 37 7.54 -10.33 -1.16
CA THR A 37 7.33 -9.11 -0.41
C THR A 37 7.02 -7.95 -1.36
N LEU A 38 6.69 -6.77 -0.85
CA LEU A 38 6.52 -5.56 -1.67
C LEU A 38 7.80 -5.15 -2.45
N ASN A 39 8.96 -5.68 -2.06
CA ASN A 39 10.23 -5.45 -2.78
C ASN A 39 10.47 -6.46 -3.92
N SER A 40 9.63 -7.48 -4.07
CA SER A 40 9.83 -8.58 -5.03
C SER A 40 9.44 -8.22 -6.47
N ARG A 41 8.88 -7.01 -6.71
CA ARG A 41 8.38 -6.57 -8.03
C ARG A 41 9.38 -6.78 -9.15
N GLU A 42 10.62 -6.36 -8.94
CA GLU A 42 11.65 -6.43 -9.98
C GLU A 42 12.08 -7.89 -10.27
N ALA A 43 12.21 -8.71 -9.23
CA ALA A 43 12.56 -10.12 -9.37
C ALA A 43 11.48 -10.89 -10.13
N ILE A 44 10.21 -10.68 -9.78
CA ILE A 44 9.05 -11.28 -10.47
C ILE A 44 8.99 -10.84 -11.94
N ALA A 45 9.14 -9.54 -12.21
CA ALA A 45 9.12 -9.00 -13.56
C ALA A 45 10.25 -9.58 -14.43
N LYS A 46 11.46 -9.71 -13.89
CA LYS A 46 12.61 -10.35 -14.57
C LYS A 46 12.38 -11.83 -14.86
N ALA A 47 11.79 -12.56 -13.91
CA ALA A 47 11.46 -13.96 -14.08
C ALA A 47 10.37 -14.14 -15.16
N ARG A 48 9.31 -13.34 -15.14
CA ARG A 48 8.26 -13.32 -16.15
C ARG A 48 8.82 -13.01 -17.53
N ALA A 49 9.60 -11.96 -17.67
CA ALA A 49 10.22 -11.58 -18.95
C ALA A 49 11.14 -12.68 -19.51
N ALA A 50 11.88 -13.38 -18.62
CA ALA A 50 12.73 -14.50 -19.04
C ALA A 50 11.90 -15.70 -19.54
N TYR A 51 10.79 -16.02 -18.87
CA TYR A 51 9.89 -17.09 -19.32
C TYR A 51 9.18 -16.74 -20.64
N ASP A 52 8.68 -15.52 -20.78
CA ASP A 52 7.95 -15.07 -21.96
C ASP A 52 8.86 -14.97 -23.20
N ALA A 53 10.16 -14.74 -23.01
CA ALA A 53 11.15 -14.74 -24.08
C ALA A 53 11.50 -16.14 -24.60
N LEU A 54 11.09 -17.21 -23.91
CA LEU A 54 11.33 -18.59 -24.35
C LEU A 54 10.48 -18.92 -25.57
N LEU A 55 11.10 -19.61 -26.53
CA LEU A 55 10.40 -20.25 -27.64
C LEU A 55 9.58 -21.45 -27.13
N GLU A 56 8.57 -21.85 -27.88
CA GLU A 56 7.71 -23.00 -27.48
C GLU A 56 8.55 -24.29 -27.26
N ASP A 57 9.57 -24.54 -28.09
CA ASP A 57 10.49 -25.67 -27.94
C ASP A 57 11.37 -25.57 -26.67
N GLN A 58 11.50 -24.38 -26.11
CA GLN A 58 12.24 -24.13 -24.86
C GLN A 58 11.32 -24.23 -23.64
N LYS A 59 10.08 -23.75 -23.75
CA LYS A 59 9.08 -23.80 -22.65
C LYS A 59 8.80 -25.24 -22.19
N GLN A 60 8.91 -26.24 -23.07
CA GLN A 60 8.72 -27.64 -22.68
C GLN A 60 9.72 -28.13 -21.60
N TYR A 61 10.84 -27.43 -21.41
CA TYR A 61 11.82 -27.75 -20.37
C TYR A 61 11.53 -27.02 -19.03
N VAL A 62 10.50 -26.17 -18.96
CA VAL A 62 10.00 -25.56 -17.73
C VAL A 62 8.83 -26.39 -17.23
N SER A 63 8.97 -27.00 -16.06
CA SER A 63 7.89 -27.83 -15.51
C SER A 63 6.71 -26.98 -15.04
N GLU A 64 5.53 -27.59 -14.93
CA GLU A 64 4.32 -26.94 -14.42
C GLU A 64 4.50 -26.43 -12.99
N GLU A 65 5.27 -27.15 -12.16
CA GLU A 65 5.59 -26.73 -10.80
C GLU A 65 6.41 -25.43 -10.77
N ILE A 66 7.39 -25.30 -11.67
CA ILE A 66 8.19 -24.07 -11.79
C ILE A 66 7.32 -22.91 -12.31
N LEU A 67 6.49 -23.15 -13.31
CA LEU A 67 5.57 -22.12 -13.80
C LEU A 67 4.57 -21.69 -12.71
N LYS A 68 4.14 -22.64 -11.89
CA LYS A 68 3.27 -22.36 -10.73
C LYS A 68 3.95 -21.46 -9.71
N ILE A 69 5.24 -21.65 -9.42
CA ILE A 69 6.00 -20.74 -8.54
C ILE A 69 5.90 -19.29 -9.04
N LEU A 70 6.09 -19.08 -10.33
CA LEU A 70 6.01 -17.75 -10.93
C LEU A 70 4.61 -17.15 -10.82
N THR A 71 3.58 -17.92 -11.17
CA THR A 71 2.18 -17.45 -11.12
C THR A 71 1.70 -17.21 -9.71
N ASP A 72 2.08 -18.05 -8.76
CA ASP A 72 1.76 -17.86 -7.33
C ASP A 72 2.47 -16.61 -6.78
N ALA A 73 3.73 -16.37 -7.19
CA ALA A 73 4.47 -15.17 -6.78
C ALA A 73 3.84 -13.88 -7.33
N GLU A 74 3.36 -13.90 -8.57
CA GLU A 74 2.62 -12.76 -9.18
C GLU A 74 1.32 -12.49 -8.44
N ALA A 75 0.56 -13.55 -8.14
CA ALA A 75 -0.70 -13.44 -7.41
C ALA A 75 -0.50 -12.90 -5.98
N GLU A 76 0.52 -13.41 -5.28
CA GLU A 76 0.84 -12.96 -3.93
C GLU A 76 1.35 -11.51 -3.92
N TYR A 77 2.18 -11.11 -4.89
CA TYR A 77 2.61 -9.72 -5.03
C TYR A 77 1.42 -8.78 -5.26
N ALA A 78 0.51 -9.13 -6.17
CA ALA A 78 -0.69 -8.34 -6.43
C ALA A 78 -1.60 -8.23 -5.19
N ARG A 79 -1.70 -9.32 -4.40
CA ARG A 79 -2.42 -9.31 -3.11
C ARG A 79 -1.78 -8.34 -2.12
N LEU A 80 -0.45 -8.42 -1.93
CA LEU A 80 0.28 -7.52 -1.03
C LEU A 80 0.16 -6.06 -1.47
N GLU A 81 0.28 -5.79 -2.77
CA GLU A 81 0.14 -4.43 -3.34
C GLU A 81 -1.28 -3.88 -3.11
N SER A 82 -2.30 -4.73 -3.17
CA SER A 82 -3.69 -4.33 -2.89
C SER A 82 -3.92 -3.90 -1.44
N LEU A 83 -3.11 -4.41 -0.50
CA LEU A 83 -3.19 -4.12 0.94
C LEU A 83 -2.35 -2.91 1.36
N VAL A 84 -1.61 -2.27 0.44
CA VAL A 84 -0.90 -1.02 0.74
C VAL A 84 -1.92 0.10 0.97
N LEU A 85 -1.72 0.88 2.02
CA LEU A 85 -2.60 2.01 2.37
C LEU A 85 -2.63 3.03 1.24
N LYS A 86 -3.83 3.33 0.74
CA LYS A 86 -4.08 4.26 -0.38
C LYS A 86 -4.70 5.57 0.08
N ASN A 87 -5.53 5.48 1.12
CA ASN A 87 -6.24 6.65 1.65
C ASN A 87 -6.57 6.48 3.12
N ILE A 88 -6.81 7.61 3.79
CA ILE A 88 -7.39 7.67 5.14
C ILE A 88 -8.54 8.67 5.14
N THR A 89 -9.55 8.43 5.96
CA THR A 89 -10.65 9.38 6.20
C THR A 89 -10.94 9.49 7.68
N LEU A 90 -11.58 10.59 8.09
CA LEU A 90 -12.15 10.73 9.42
C LEU A 90 -13.64 10.39 9.39
N ASP A 91 -14.16 9.82 10.48
CA ASP A 91 -15.58 9.52 10.67
C ASP A 91 -16.45 10.79 10.68
N LYS A 92 -15.83 11.96 10.90
CA LYS A 92 -16.47 13.29 10.86
C LYS A 92 -15.60 14.27 10.09
N THR A 93 -16.20 15.01 9.17
CA THR A 93 -15.55 16.09 8.40
C THR A 93 -15.82 17.46 8.96
N GLU A 94 -16.88 17.61 9.75
CA GLU A 94 -17.23 18.84 10.47
C GLU A 94 -17.86 18.49 11.82
N VAL A 95 -17.53 19.25 12.85
CA VAL A 95 -18.11 19.12 14.20
C VAL A 95 -18.37 20.51 14.79
N ASN A 96 -19.60 20.70 15.29
CA ASN A 96 -19.97 21.86 16.09
C ASN A 96 -19.91 21.49 17.57
N MET A 97 -19.21 22.27 18.37
CA MET A 97 -18.95 22.00 19.78
C MET A 97 -19.20 23.27 20.60
N LYS A 98 -19.50 23.08 21.86
CA LYS A 98 -19.46 24.17 22.87
C LYS A 98 -18.12 24.11 23.60
N LYS A 99 -17.66 25.25 24.08
CA LYS A 99 -16.46 25.31 24.92
C LYS A 99 -16.54 24.30 26.07
N GLY A 100 -15.48 23.50 26.24
CA GLY A 100 -15.36 22.45 27.25
C GLY A 100 -15.85 21.08 26.80
N GLU A 101 -16.55 20.97 25.67
CA GLU A 101 -16.97 19.67 25.12
C GLU A 101 -15.81 18.89 24.55
N ARG A 102 -16.00 17.58 24.48
CA ARG A 102 -15.04 16.64 23.87
C ARG A 102 -15.72 15.80 22.82
N VAL A 103 -14.98 15.50 21.76
CA VAL A 103 -15.39 14.56 20.71
C VAL A 103 -14.21 13.69 20.33
N THR A 104 -14.46 12.42 20.07
CA THR A 104 -13.43 11.53 19.52
C THR A 104 -13.64 11.40 18.02
N LEU A 105 -12.56 11.58 17.27
CA LEU A 105 -12.46 11.34 15.84
C LEU A 105 -11.79 9.99 15.59
N HIS A 106 -12.34 9.22 14.65
CA HIS A 106 -11.80 7.92 14.27
C HIS A 106 -11.27 7.97 12.85
N VAL A 107 -10.08 7.39 12.65
CA VAL A 107 -9.48 7.25 11.33
C VAL A 107 -9.97 5.94 10.72
N THR A 108 -10.45 6.01 9.49
CA THR A 108 -10.76 4.85 8.64
C THR A 108 -9.68 4.72 7.57
N TYR A 109 -9.24 3.52 7.32
CA TYR A 109 -8.16 3.19 6.38
C TYR A 109 -8.74 2.58 5.11
N ASP A 110 -8.13 2.86 3.96
CA ASP A 110 -8.45 2.23 2.68
C ASP A 110 -7.18 1.67 2.02
N PRO A 111 -7.06 0.34 1.92
CA PRO A 111 -7.96 -0.69 2.45
C PRO A 111 -7.95 -0.78 3.99
N GLU A 112 -9.03 -1.27 4.59
CA GLU A 112 -9.19 -1.38 6.05
C GLU A 112 -8.20 -2.35 6.67
N ASP A 113 -7.92 -3.46 5.95
CA ASP A 113 -6.98 -4.53 6.31
C ASP A 113 -5.53 -4.22 5.87
N THR A 114 -5.21 -2.93 5.65
CA THR A 114 -3.89 -2.51 5.18
C THR A 114 -2.76 -3.06 6.05
N ILE A 115 -1.68 -3.49 5.38
CA ILE A 115 -0.41 -3.93 5.99
C ILE A 115 0.56 -2.77 6.27
N SER A 116 0.19 -1.53 5.87
CA SER A 116 1.00 -0.34 6.13
C SER A 116 0.99 0.04 7.61
N ASP A 117 2.00 0.79 8.04
CA ASP A 117 2.03 1.38 9.38
C ASP A 117 0.80 2.28 9.58
N LYS A 118 0.08 2.07 10.68
CA LYS A 118 -1.12 2.80 11.09
C LYS A 118 -0.84 3.86 12.17
N THR A 119 0.41 4.24 12.37
CA THR A 119 0.77 5.29 13.34
C THR A 119 0.15 6.62 12.91
N ILE A 120 -0.72 7.18 13.79
CA ILE A 120 -1.42 8.42 13.53
C ILE A 120 -0.71 9.56 14.25
N ILE A 121 -0.42 10.65 13.54
CA ILE A 121 0.02 11.93 14.10
C ILE A 121 -1.15 12.90 13.98
N TRP A 122 -1.62 13.39 15.15
CA TRP A 122 -2.70 14.36 15.24
C TRP A 122 -2.16 15.78 15.31
N ASN A 123 -2.83 16.72 14.66
CA ASN A 123 -2.50 18.14 14.70
C ASN A 123 -3.76 19.00 14.75
N VAL A 124 -3.67 20.17 15.40
CA VAL A 124 -4.70 21.23 15.44
C VAL A 124 -4.10 22.48 14.85
N ALA A 125 -4.82 23.14 13.94
CA ALA A 125 -4.35 24.35 13.28
C ALA A 125 -4.29 25.55 14.25
N ASP A 126 -5.27 25.68 15.18
CA ASP A 126 -5.30 26.71 16.20
C ASP A 126 -5.51 26.09 17.59
N PRO A 127 -4.44 25.99 18.41
CA PRO A 127 -4.51 25.42 19.76
C PRO A 127 -5.31 26.29 20.76
N SER A 128 -5.61 27.55 20.44
CA SER A 128 -6.45 28.39 21.27
C SER A 128 -7.94 28.05 21.17
N VAL A 129 -8.34 27.41 20.07
CA VAL A 129 -9.72 26.97 19.79
C VAL A 129 -9.94 25.54 20.26
N ALA A 130 -9.01 24.63 20.01
CA ALA A 130 -9.12 23.23 20.41
C ALA A 130 -7.75 22.59 20.62
N THR A 131 -7.73 21.46 21.35
CA THR A 131 -6.58 20.56 21.46
C THR A 131 -7.01 19.16 21.05
N VAL A 132 -6.03 18.32 20.62
CA VAL A 132 -6.27 16.91 20.29
C VAL A 132 -5.24 16.03 20.97
N GLU A 133 -5.71 14.94 21.56
CA GLU A 133 -4.87 13.89 22.15
C GLU A 133 -5.45 12.52 21.76
N ASN A 134 -4.67 11.72 21.04
CA ASN A 134 -5.09 10.39 20.58
C ASN A 134 -6.47 10.36 19.89
N GLY A 135 -6.76 11.37 19.05
CA GLY A 135 -8.05 11.51 18.36
C GLY A 135 -9.16 12.13 19.19
N THR A 136 -8.96 12.33 20.51
CA THR A 136 -9.92 13.04 21.36
C THR A 136 -9.66 14.55 21.31
N VAL A 137 -10.60 15.26 20.72
CA VAL A 137 -10.60 16.72 20.59
C VAL A 137 -11.29 17.34 21.79
N THR A 138 -10.70 18.38 22.37
CA THR A 138 -11.29 19.18 23.47
C THR A 138 -11.42 20.63 23.00
N ALA A 139 -12.63 21.20 23.09
CA ALA A 139 -12.90 22.59 22.77
C ALA A 139 -12.39 23.52 23.88
N ILE A 140 -11.48 24.44 23.56
CA ILE A 140 -10.82 25.35 24.51
C ILE A 140 -11.40 26.73 24.44
N GLY A 141 -11.58 27.29 23.26
CA GLY A 141 -12.05 28.65 23.01
C GLY A 141 -12.98 28.72 21.83
N GLY A 142 -13.74 29.83 21.72
CA GLY A 142 -14.65 30.07 20.59
C GLY A 142 -13.88 30.35 19.30
N GLY A 143 -14.40 29.88 18.18
CA GLY A 143 -13.81 30.07 16.85
C GLY A 143 -13.93 28.86 15.94
N GLU A 144 -13.25 28.91 14.83
CA GLU A 144 -13.16 27.82 13.87
C GLU A 144 -11.71 27.38 13.73
N THR A 145 -11.48 26.08 13.73
CA THR A 145 -10.16 25.48 13.53
C THR A 145 -10.28 24.14 12.79
N ALA A 146 -9.15 23.61 12.35
CA ALA A 146 -9.09 22.29 11.72
C ALA A 146 -8.26 21.33 12.57
N VAL A 147 -8.74 20.09 12.69
CA VAL A 147 -7.99 18.95 13.23
C VAL A 147 -7.63 18.04 12.10
N SER A 148 -6.36 17.65 12.01
CA SER A 148 -5.86 16.72 11.01
C SER A 148 -5.24 15.49 11.63
N ALA A 149 -5.48 14.35 10.99
CA ALA A 149 -4.80 13.08 11.22
C ALA A 149 -3.84 12.78 10.05
N HIS A 150 -2.60 12.45 10.37
CA HIS A 150 -1.59 12.09 9.38
C HIS A 150 -1.14 10.65 9.60
N VAL A 151 -1.10 9.86 8.52
CA VAL A 151 -0.54 8.51 8.49
C VAL A 151 0.44 8.45 7.32
N GLY A 152 1.73 8.42 7.60
CA GLY A 152 2.75 8.60 6.57
C GLY A 152 2.58 9.94 5.85
N MET A 153 2.32 9.90 4.53
CA MET A 153 2.08 11.10 3.70
C MET A 153 0.58 11.40 3.50
N LEU A 154 -0.31 10.58 4.01
CA LEU A 154 -1.75 10.76 3.89
C LEU A 154 -2.28 11.65 5.01
N THR A 155 -3.29 12.45 4.69
CA THR A 155 -3.92 13.39 5.63
C THR A 155 -5.43 13.36 5.50
N ALA A 156 -6.12 13.30 6.64
CA ALA A 156 -7.55 13.52 6.75
C ALA A 156 -7.82 14.68 7.70
N THR A 157 -8.82 15.52 7.41
CA THR A 157 -9.09 16.74 8.14
C THR A 157 -10.56 16.83 8.57
N CYS A 158 -10.81 17.36 9.78
CA CYS A 158 -12.11 17.69 10.30
C CYS A 158 -12.14 19.19 10.69
N THR A 159 -13.14 19.93 10.23
CA THR A 159 -13.38 21.32 10.65
C THR A 159 -14.14 21.36 11.95
N LEU A 160 -13.66 22.14 12.90
CA LEU A 160 -14.32 22.38 14.19
C LEU A 160 -14.85 23.79 14.26
N LYS A 161 -16.11 23.92 14.68
CA LYS A 161 -16.72 25.20 15.05
C LYS A 161 -17.07 25.16 16.53
N VAL A 162 -16.43 26.01 17.32
CA VAL A 162 -16.63 26.07 18.76
C VAL A 162 -17.40 27.32 19.10
N GLU A 163 -18.58 27.12 19.70
CA GLU A 163 -19.42 28.20 20.22
C GLU A 163 -19.09 28.46 21.68
N VAL A 164 -18.99 29.75 22.04
CA VAL A 164 -18.92 30.18 23.44
C VAL A 164 -20.30 30.72 23.79
N PRO A 165 -20.99 30.17 24.82
CA PRO A 165 -22.24 30.74 25.30
C PRO A 165 -22.04 32.17 25.71
N LEU A 166 -22.92 33.08 25.28
CA LEU A 166 -22.93 34.45 25.77
C LEU A 166 -23.24 34.43 27.26
N GLU A 167 -22.30 34.86 28.08
CA GLU A 167 -22.59 35.13 29.49
C GLU A 167 -23.59 36.30 29.57
N LYS A 168 -24.56 36.20 30.48
CA LYS A 168 -25.62 37.17 30.66
C LYS A 168 -24.99 38.54 30.97
N LEU A 169 -25.15 39.51 30.08
CA LEU A 169 -24.80 40.90 30.33
C LEU A 169 -25.79 41.45 31.37
N THR A 170 -25.32 41.68 32.59
CA THR A 170 -26.05 42.44 33.62
C THR A 170 -25.67 43.90 33.47
N PHE A 171 -26.63 44.72 33.00
CA PHE A 171 -26.49 46.17 33.05
C PHE A 171 -26.74 46.58 34.49
N THR A 172 -25.74 47.14 35.18
CA THR A 172 -25.95 47.91 36.42
C THR A 172 -26.33 49.33 36.02
N GLU A 173 -27.61 49.67 36.17
CA GLU A 173 -28.02 51.09 36.13
C GLU A 173 -27.36 51.80 37.31
N ASN A 174 -26.45 52.73 37.02
CA ASN A 174 -25.98 53.68 37.97
C ASN A 174 -27.03 54.78 38.09
N SER A 175 -27.71 54.82 39.21
CA SER A 175 -28.56 55.93 39.68
C SER A 175 -27.74 57.11 40.18
#